data_2b9675fb1e3546093a7d71ed912fdb05
#
_entry.id   2b9675fb1e3546093a7d71ed912fdb05
#
_cell.length_a   1.000
_cell.length_b   1.000
_cell.length_c   1.000
_cell.angle_alpha   90.00
_cell.angle_beta   90.00
_cell.angle_gamma   90.00
#
_symmetry.space_group_name_H-M   'P 1'
#
loop_
_entity.id
_entity.type
_entity.pdbx_description
1 polymer ?
#
loop_
_entity_poly.entity_id
_entity_poly.type
_entity_poly.pdbx_seq_one_letter_code
_entity_poly.pdbx_strand_id
1 'polypeptide(L)'
;MDREIQQRLQWVKMYEKCGDAGLVCRRCGISRPTLRKWAKRDKQCGIAGLESQSRRPHSSPDTKLTDELRALILTMRDKRNLGARRLQTELIRLHKIHLSTATLHKVLSEASVKPIVTYRRKKDFQRYERPIPGDRVQMDTCKIAPGIYQYTAIDDCSRYRVLRCYSRRTAANTVDFIDCVVEEMPFPIQRIQTDRGREFFAEKVQKQLMIYGIKFRPNKPGSPHLNGKVERSQKTDKSEFYPTIDVSVGLQELDLLLAEWQHYYNWERPHSSLNGLTPIDRITEISDQTPLSEEVS
;
A
#
# COMPACT_ATOMS: atom_id res chain seq x y z
N MET A 1 -32.82 -24.12 15.47
CA MET A 1 -32.51 -25.16 14.46
C MET A 1 -32.63 -24.51 13.09
N ASP A 2 -31.66 -24.71 12.23
CA ASP A 2 -31.63 -24.14 10.88
C ASP A 2 -32.86 -24.64 10.08
N ARG A 3 -33.45 -23.76 9.28
CA ARG A 3 -34.66 -24.04 8.46
C ARG A 3 -34.46 -25.24 7.51
N GLU A 4 -33.23 -25.38 6.96
CA GLU A 4 -32.89 -26.52 6.11
C GLU A 4 -32.85 -27.85 6.87
N ILE A 5 -32.31 -27.86 8.10
CA ILE A 5 -32.26 -29.05 8.94
C ILE A 5 -33.69 -29.48 9.36
N GLN A 6 -34.53 -28.51 9.73
CA GLN A 6 -35.93 -28.79 10.05
C GLN A 6 -36.71 -29.42 8.88
N GLN A 7 -36.50 -28.89 7.68
CA GLN A 7 -37.12 -29.40 6.47
C GLN A 7 -36.68 -30.84 6.15
N ARG A 8 -35.37 -31.12 6.25
CA ARG A 8 -34.81 -32.46 6.05
C ARG A 8 -35.33 -33.45 7.11
N LEU A 9 -35.43 -33.03 8.32
CA LEU A 9 -35.98 -33.82 9.42
C LEU A 9 -37.47 -34.17 9.17
N GLN A 10 -38.26 -33.22 8.66
CA GLN A 10 -39.66 -33.48 8.29
C GLN A 10 -39.77 -34.52 7.16
N TRP A 11 -38.91 -34.48 6.14
CA TRP A 11 -38.89 -35.51 5.08
C TRP A 11 -38.56 -36.91 5.62
N VAL A 12 -37.58 -37.01 6.51
CA VAL A 12 -37.19 -38.28 7.10
C VAL A 12 -38.32 -38.82 8.00
N LYS A 13 -38.85 -38.02 8.91
CA LYS A 13 -39.97 -38.42 9.79
C LYS A 13 -41.21 -38.82 8.99
N MET A 14 -41.54 -38.10 7.89
CA MET A 14 -42.66 -38.47 7.04
C MET A 14 -42.42 -39.83 6.37
N TYR A 15 -41.19 -40.10 5.91
CA TYR A 15 -40.82 -41.37 5.32
C TYR A 15 -40.87 -42.52 6.34
N GLU A 16 -40.39 -42.32 7.56
CA GLU A 16 -40.48 -43.31 8.64
C GLU A 16 -41.93 -43.66 8.98
N LYS A 17 -42.81 -42.66 8.93
CA LYS A 17 -44.23 -42.85 9.28
C LYS A 17 -45.01 -43.58 8.18
N CYS A 18 -44.77 -43.32 6.90
CA CYS A 18 -45.56 -43.83 5.79
C CYS A 18 -44.91 -44.99 5.02
N GLY A 19 -43.61 -45.20 5.12
CA GLY A 19 -42.89 -46.25 4.43
C GLY A 19 -42.78 -46.06 2.89
N ASP A 20 -43.52 -45.10 2.31
CA ASP A 20 -43.55 -44.86 0.86
C ASP A 20 -42.72 -43.67 0.44
N ALA A 21 -41.53 -43.95 -0.10
CA ALA A 21 -40.63 -42.95 -0.64
C ALA A 21 -41.20 -42.17 -1.82
N GLY A 22 -42.06 -42.80 -2.63
CA GLY A 22 -42.70 -42.15 -3.77
C GLY A 22 -43.68 -41.08 -3.34
N LEU A 23 -44.49 -41.35 -2.33
CA LEU A 23 -45.47 -40.41 -1.77
C LEU A 23 -44.73 -39.20 -1.15
N VAL A 24 -43.70 -39.43 -0.33
CA VAL A 24 -42.91 -38.34 0.27
C VAL A 24 -42.21 -37.47 -0.78
N CYS A 25 -41.65 -38.10 -1.80
CA CYS A 25 -40.99 -37.34 -2.88
C CYS A 25 -41.94 -36.46 -3.66
N ARG A 26 -43.11 -36.95 -4.00
CA ARG A 26 -44.16 -36.16 -4.68
C ARG A 26 -44.66 -35.01 -3.82
N ARG A 27 -44.91 -35.26 -2.52
CA ARG A 27 -45.45 -34.26 -1.59
C ARG A 27 -44.44 -33.18 -1.25
N CYS A 28 -43.15 -33.54 -1.14
CA CYS A 28 -42.10 -32.62 -0.73
C CYS A 28 -41.29 -32.03 -1.89
N GLY A 29 -41.56 -32.40 -3.14
CA GLY A 29 -40.85 -31.91 -4.32
C GLY A 29 -39.38 -32.32 -4.37
N ILE A 30 -39.02 -33.50 -3.84
CA ILE A 30 -37.63 -33.99 -3.78
C ILE A 30 -37.46 -35.30 -4.55
N SER A 31 -36.22 -35.59 -4.96
CA SER A 31 -35.92 -36.86 -5.61
C SER A 31 -35.76 -38.00 -4.62
N ARG A 32 -36.04 -39.24 -5.08
CA ARG A 32 -35.77 -40.45 -4.24
C ARG A 32 -34.32 -40.57 -3.75
N PRO A 33 -33.27 -40.28 -4.56
CA PRO A 33 -31.90 -40.27 -4.07
C PRO A 33 -31.67 -39.26 -2.95
N THR A 34 -32.30 -38.07 -3.04
CA THR A 34 -32.22 -37.03 -1.99
C THR A 34 -32.83 -37.52 -0.68
N LEU A 35 -34.01 -38.12 -0.72
CA LEU A 35 -34.64 -38.68 0.47
C LEU A 35 -33.80 -39.80 1.11
N ARG A 36 -33.34 -40.76 0.30
CA ARG A 36 -32.49 -41.86 0.78
C ARG A 36 -31.18 -41.36 1.41
N LYS A 37 -30.55 -40.33 0.82
CA LYS A 37 -29.37 -39.72 1.36
C LYS A 37 -29.58 -39.18 2.77
N TRP A 38 -30.64 -38.41 2.98
CA TRP A 38 -30.93 -37.81 4.27
C TRP A 38 -31.42 -38.85 5.30
N ALA A 39 -32.24 -39.79 4.92
CA ALA A 39 -32.63 -40.90 5.79
C ALA A 39 -31.45 -41.75 6.25
N LYS A 40 -30.51 -42.05 5.35
CA LYS A 40 -29.28 -42.76 5.72
C LYS A 40 -28.44 -41.98 6.73
N ARG A 41 -28.28 -40.66 6.51
CA ARG A 41 -27.47 -39.79 7.39
C ARG A 41 -28.13 -39.62 8.76
N ASP A 42 -29.43 -39.46 8.79
CA ASP A 42 -30.18 -39.35 10.04
C ASP A 42 -30.03 -40.65 10.87
N LYS A 43 -30.16 -41.80 10.20
CA LYS A 43 -29.96 -43.12 10.86
C LYS A 43 -28.54 -43.33 11.41
N GLN A 44 -27.52 -42.72 10.75
CA GLN A 44 -26.11 -42.86 11.16
C GLN A 44 -25.69 -41.87 12.24
N CYS A 45 -26.12 -40.63 12.14
CA CYS A 45 -25.61 -39.50 12.95
C CYS A 45 -26.72 -38.67 13.58
N GLY A 46 -27.99 -39.10 13.52
CA GLY A 46 -29.13 -38.34 14.01
C GLY A 46 -29.25 -36.99 13.35
N ILE A 47 -29.76 -36.00 14.05
CA ILE A 47 -30.00 -34.64 13.59
C ILE A 47 -28.73 -33.99 13.02
N ALA A 48 -27.57 -34.28 13.60
CA ALA A 48 -26.28 -33.76 13.11
C ALA A 48 -25.97 -34.22 11.67
N GLY A 49 -26.43 -35.42 11.28
CA GLY A 49 -26.30 -35.95 9.92
C GLY A 49 -27.09 -35.16 8.87
N LEU A 50 -28.08 -34.36 9.30
CA LEU A 50 -28.89 -33.53 8.42
C LEU A 50 -28.24 -32.20 8.04
N GLU A 51 -27.08 -31.86 8.60
CA GLU A 51 -26.32 -30.70 8.22
C GLU A 51 -25.70 -30.84 6.82
N SER A 52 -25.59 -29.70 6.12
CA SER A 52 -24.92 -29.65 4.83
C SER A 52 -23.40 -29.73 5.01
N GLN A 53 -22.79 -30.79 4.48
CA GLN A 53 -21.34 -30.91 4.46
C GLN A 53 -20.72 -30.11 3.31
N SER A 54 -19.53 -29.56 3.56
CA SER A 54 -18.77 -28.88 2.53
C SER A 54 -18.50 -29.82 1.35
N ARG A 55 -18.69 -29.32 0.12
CA ARG A 55 -18.35 -30.01 -1.12
C ARG A 55 -16.99 -29.60 -1.66
N ARG A 56 -16.25 -28.80 -0.92
CA ARG A 56 -14.91 -28.40 -1.32
C ARG A 56 -13.98 -29.61 -1.30
N PRO A 57 -13.10 -29.74 -2.31
CA PRO A 57 -12.02 -30.72 -2.26
C PRO A 57 -11.18 -30.53 -1.00
N HIS A 58 -10.79 -31.61 -0.35
CA HIS A 58 -9.92 -31.58 0.84
C HIS A 58 -8.49 -31.18 0.49
N SER A 59 -8.06 -31.44 -0.74
CA SER A 59 -6.75 -31.05 -1.27
C SER A 59 -6.89 -30.42 -2.65
N SER A 60 -6.02 -29.47 -2.96
CA SER A 60 -5.89 -28.90 -4.30
C SER A 60 -4.44 -29.18 -4.75
N PRO A 61 -4.20 -30.14 -5.67
CA PRO A 61 -2.85 -30.51 -6.11
C PRO A 61 -2.08 -29.35 -6.76
N ASP A 62 -2.80 -28.42 -7.41
CA ASP A 62 -2.20 -27.27 -8.09
C ASP A 62 -2.07 -26.02 -7.19
N THR A 63 -1.78 -26.21 -5.92
CA THR A 63 -1.60 -25.05 -5.02
C THR A 63 -0.29 -24.34 -5.32
N LYS A 64 -0.38 -23.14 -5.91
CA LYS A 64 0.78 -22.25 -6.18
C LYS A 64 1.47 -21.74 -4.91
N LEU A 65 0.89 -21.95 -3.75
CA LEU A 65 1.32 -21.41 -2.48
C LEU A 65 2.04 -22.48 -1.66
N THR A 66 3.38 -22.45 -1.70
CA THR A 66 4.25 -23.28 -0.86
C THR A 66 4.46 -22.63 0.52
N ASP A 67 4.94 -23.41 1.48
CA ASP A 67 5.24 -22.88 2.83
C ASP A 67 6.42 -21.90 2.79
N GLU A 68 7.39 -22.10 1.93
CA GLU A 68 8.50 -21.16 1.68
C GLU A 68 7.97 -19.83 1.16
N LEU A 69 7.00 -19.85 0.24
CA LEU A 69 6.40 -18.65 -0.31
C LEU A 69 5.52 -17.92 0.73
N ARG A 70 4.86 -18.67 1.63
CA ARG A 70 4.16 -18.09 2.80
C ARG A 70 5.14 -17.35 3.70
N ALA A 71 6.27 -17.97 4.04
CA ALA A 71 7.29 -17.37 4.87
C ALA A 71 7.87 -16.10 4.22
N LEU A 72 8.15 -16.13 2.91
CA LEU A 72 8.61 -14.96 2.17
C LEU A 72 7.60 -13.80 2.25
N ILE A 73 6.31 -14.06 1.99
CA ILE A 73 5.24 -13.06 2.06
C ILE A 73 5.17 -12.41 3.45
N LEU A 74 5.24 -13.22 4.52
CA LEU A 74 5.19 -12.72 5.89
C LEU A 74 6.43 -11.89 6.24
N THR A 75 7.62 -12.34 5.85
CA THR A 75 8.88 -11.59 6.04
C THR A 75 8.85 -10.24 5.32
N MET A 76 8.40 -10.21 4.07
CA MET A 76 8.24 -8.96 3.32
C MET A 76 7.22 -8.03 3.98
N ARG A 77 6.13 -8.59 4.51
CA ARG A 77 5.10 -7.85 5.24
C ARG A 77 5.67 -7.21 6.50
N ASP A 78 6.38 -7.97 7.33
CA ASP A 78 6.94 -7.50 8.61
C ASP A 78 8.03 -6.45 8.38
N LYS A 79 8.95 -6.72 7.45
CA LYS A 79 10.06 -5.81 7.13
C LYS A 79 9.60 -4.43 6.66
N ARG A 80 8.48 -4.34 5.93
CA ARG A 80 8.06 -3.11 5.21
C ARG A 80 6.61 -2.68 5.46
N ASN A 81 5.87 -3.38 6.31
CA ASN A 81 4.45 -3.13 6.60
C ASN A 81 3.59 -2.96 5.34
N LEU A 82 3.79 -3.82 4.33
CA LEU A 82 3.16 -3.70 3.01
C LEU A 82 1.73 -4.25 2.99
N GLY A 83 0.82 -3.57 2.31
CA GLY A 83 -0.51 -4.10 1.98
C GLY A 83 -0.48 -5.12 0.84
N ALA A 84 -1.53 -5.98 0.73
CA ALA A 84 -1.58 -7.07 -0.24
C ALA A 84 -1.30 -6.65 -1.69
N ARG A 85 -1.83 -5.50 -2.13
CA ARG A 85 -1.57 -5.00 -3.49
C ARG A 85 -0.10 -4.65 -3.72
N ARG A 86 0.57 -4.09 -2.73
CA ARG A 86 1.98 -3.74 -2.83
C ARG A 86 2.87 -4.98 -2.72
N LEU A 87 2.55 -5.92 -1.82
CA LEU A 87 3.18 -7.25 -1.78
C LEU A 87 3.10 -7.94 -3.14
N GLN A 88 1.94 -7.89 -3.81
CA GLN A 88 1.80 -8.43 -5.17
C GLN A 88 2.80 -7.80 -6.14
N THR A 89 2.88 -6.48 -6.16
CA THR A 89 3.77 -5.77 -7.09
C THR A 89 5.25 -6.07 -6.79
N GLU A 90 5.66 -6.10 -5.51
CA GLU A 90 7.03 -6.46 -5.13
C GLU A 90 7.36 -7.92 -5.44
N LEU A 91 6.46 -8.87 -5.20
CA LEU A 91 6.66 -10.27 -5.55
C LEU A 91 6.88 -10.45 -7.07
N ILE A 92 6.12 -9.73 -7.89
CA ILE A 92 6.30 -9.75 -9.34
C ILE A 92 7.66 -9.12 -9.73
N ARG A 93 7.99 -7.97 -9.17
CA ARG A 93 9.19 -7.21 -9.53
C ARG A 93 10.47 -7.92 -9.09
N LEU A 94 10.57 -8.30 -7.80
CA LEU A 94 11.78 -8.81 -7.19
C LEU A 94 11.95 -10.32 -7.34
N HIS A 95 10.86 -11.07 -7.31
CA HIS A 95 10.89 -12.53 -7.29
C HIS A 95 10.26 -13.20 -8.54
N LYS A 96 9.68 -12.41 -9.46
CA LYS A 96 8.96 -12.90 -10.65
C LYS A 96 7.80 -13.85 -10.32
N ILE A 97 7.21 -13.68 -9.11
CA ILE A 97 6.13 -14.53 -8.60
C ILE A 97 4.79 -13.84 -8.79
N HIS A 98 3.88 -14.49 -9.51
CA HIS A 98 2.54 -13.99 -9.81
C HIS A 98 1.49 -14.65 -8.91
N LEU A 99 1.04 -13.90 -7.87
CA LEU A 99 -0.06 -14.31 -6.99
C LEU A 99 -1.19 -13.28 -7.05
N SER A 100 -2.42 -13.75 -6.86
CA SER A 100 -3.57 -12.83 -6.74
C SER A 100 -3.56 -12.10 -5.40
N THR A 101 -4.10 -10.89 -5.37
CA THR A 101 -4.30 -10.15 -4.10
C THR A 101 -5.20 -10.91 -3.13
N ALA A 102 -6.15 -11.72 -3.62
CA ALA A 102 -6.99 -12.58 -2.79
C ALA A 102 -6.16 -13.67 -2.08
N THR A 103 -5.20 -14.29 -2.78
CA THR A 103 -4.27 -15.26 -2.19
C THR A 103 -3.42 -14.61 -1.09
N LEU A 104 -2.89 -13.41 -1.35
CA LEU A 104 -2.10 -12.67 -0.36
C LEU A 104 -2.93 -12.27 0.87
N HIS A 105 -4.16 -11.80 0.68
CA HIS A 105 -5.07 -11.54 1.80
C HIS A 105 -5.36 -12.79 2.62
N LYS A 106 -5.52 -13.94 1.98
CA LYS A 106 -5.73 -15.22 2.68
C LYS A 106 -4.52 -15.57 3.56
N VAL A 107 -3.30 -15.48 3.02
CA VAL A 107 -2.05 -15.73 3.77
C VAL A 107 -1.94 -14.80 4.99
N LEU A 108 -2.15 -13.49 4.80
CA LEU A 108 -2.08 -12.52 5.88
C LEU A 108 -3.16 -12.73 6.95
N SER A 109 -4.37 -13.14 6.54
CA SER A 109 -5.47 -13.45 7.46
C SER A 109 -5.23 -14.74 8.25
N GLU A 110 -4.76 -15.80 7.59
CA GLU A 110 -4.40 -17.07 8.24
C GLU A 110 -3.29 -16.89 9.28
N ALA A 111 -2.32 -16.00 9.00
CA ALA A 111 -1.26 -15.63 9.93
C ALA A 111 -1.69 -14.58 10.99
N SER A 112 -2.98 -14.21 11.03
CA SER A 112 -3.52 -13.20 11.98
C SER A 112 -2.78 -11.85 11.94
N VAL A 113 -2.21 -11.47 10.79
CA VAL A 113 -1.49 -10.21 10.62
C VAL A 113 -2.48 -9.04 10.66
N LYS A 114 -2.21 -8.05 11.50
CA LYS A 114 -3.07 -6.86 11.64
C LYS A 114 -3.21 -6.13 10.29
N PRO A 115 -4.44 -5.74 9.89
CA PRO A 115 -4.64 -4.98 8.66
C PRO A 115 -4.01 -3.59 8.76
N ILE A 116 -3.55 -3.05 7.61
CA ILE A 116 -3.14 -1.65 7.54
C ILE A 116 -4.40 -0.80 7.57
N VAL A 117 -4.44 0.15 8.51
CA VAL A 117 -5.57 1.08 8.63
C VAL A 117 -5.66 1.93 7.36
N THR A 118 -6.77 1.79 6.62
CA THR A 118 -7.04 2.61 5.44
C THR A 118 -8.13 3.62 5.75
N TYR A 119 -7.82 4.91 5.56
CA TYR A 119 -8.83 5.95 5.65
C TYR A 119 -9.72 5.96 4.40
N ARG A 120 -11.05 5.95 4.57
CA ARG A 120 -12.00 6.11 3.45
C ARG A 120 -11.86 7.50 2.84
N ARG A 121 -11.71 7.58 1.51
CA ARG A 121 -11.76 8.86 0.78
C ARG A 121 -13.18 9.39 0.75
N LYS A 122 -13.36 10.67 1.09
CA LYS A 122 -14.66 11.35 1.06
C LYS A 122 -14.96 12.10 -0.25
N LYS A 123 -13.96 12.35 -1.13
CA LYS A 123 -14.15 13.08 -2.41
C LYS A 123 -13.14 12.59 -3.45
N ASP A 124 -13.57 12.56 -4.71
CA ASP A 124 -12.69 12.42 -5.85
C ASP A 124 -11.95 13.74 -6.09
N PHE A 125 -10.66 13.76 -5.79
CA PHE A 125 -9.80 14.87 -6.16
C PHE A 125 -9.20 14.59 -7.54
N GLN A 126 -9.30 15.56 -8.46
CA GLN A 126 -8.56 15.49 -9.71
C GLN A 126 -7.06 15.42 -9.39
N ARG A 127 -6.43 14.35 -9.86
CA ARG A 127 -4.98 14.23 -9.79
C ARG A 127 -4.38 15.19 -10.80
N TYR A 128 -3.51 16.06 -10.34
CA TYR A 128 -2.66 16.83 -11.21
C TYR A 128 -1.22 16.29 -11.11
N GLU A 129 -0.52 16.29 -12.22
CA GLU A 129 0.85 15.81 -12.33
C GLU A 129 1.60 16.71 -13.30
N ARG A 130 2.86 17.00 -12.99
CA ARG A 130 3.73 17.69 -13.92
C ARG A 130 4.34 16.69 -14.89
N PRO A 131 4.47 17.03 -16.18
CA PRO A 131 4.97 16.08 -17.15
C PRO A 131 6.48 15.85 -17.06
N ILE A 132 7.22 16.83 -16.54
CA ILE A 132 8.70 16.83 -16.52
C ILE A 132 9.20 16.75 -15.07
N PRO A 133 10.16 15.84 -14.76
CA PRO A 133 10.85 15.84 -13.48
C PRO A 133 11.54 17.17 -13.20
N GLY A 134 11.52 17.64 -11.94
CA GLY A 134 12.10 18.90 -11.53
C GLY A 134 11.30 20.16 -11.86
N ASP A 135 10.25 20.09 -12.72
CA ASP A 135 9.37 21.25 -12.96
C ASP A 135 8.78 21.79 -11.66
N ARG A 136 8.46 20.91 -10.71
CA ARG A 136 8.00 21.29 -9.40
C ARG A 136 8.36 20.26 -8.34
N VAL A 137 9.13 20.68 -7.35
CA VAL A 137 9.42 19.92 -6.14
C VAL A 137 8.58 20.49 -4.98
N GLN A 138 7.81 19.64 -4.33
CA GLN A 138 7.08 20.01 -3.12
C GLN A 138 7.96 19.76 -1.91
N MET A 139 8.08 20.74 -1.01
CA MET A 139 8.88 20.62 0.21
C MET A 139 8.05 20.98 1.43
N ASP A 140 8.23 20.20 2.51
CA ASP A 140 7.52 20.38 3.76
C ASP A 140 8.31 19.78 4.92
N THR A 141 7.96 20.19 6.13
CA THR A 141 8.56 19.72 7.38
C THR A 141 7.51 19.10 8.28
N CYS A 142 7.79 17.94 8.88
CA CYS A 142 6.91 17.37 9.88
C CYS A 142 7.67 17.01 11.17
N LYS A 143 7.01 17.18 12.29
CA LYS A 143 7.53 16.75 13.58
C LYS A 143 7.32 15.24 13.73
N ILE A 144 8.38 14.54 14.07
CA ILE A 144 8.38 13.09 14.29
C ILE A 144 8.34 12.76 15.78
N ALA A 145 9.20 13.42 16.55
CA ALA A 145 9.28 13.29 18.00
C ALA A 145 9.69 14.65 18.63
N PRO A 146 9.68 14.81 19.94
CA PRO A 146 10.22 15.99 20.58
C PRO A 146 11.68 16.21 20.17
N GLY A 147 11.98 17.39 19.58
CA GLY A 147 13.32 17.72 19.10
C GLY A 147 13.75 17.00 17.80
N ILE A 148 12.84 16.34 17.07
CA ILE A 148 13.12 15.66 15.81
C ILE A 148 12.12 16.10 14.75
N TYR A 149 12.62 16.67 13.67
CA TYR A 149 11.84 17.17 12.53
C TYR A 149 12.39 16.54 11.24
N GLN A 150 11.51 15.90 10.49
CA GLN A 150 11.82 15.42 9.14
C GLN A 150 11.52 16.51 8.14
N TYR A 151 12.48 16.81 7.29
CA TYR A 151 12.33 17.58 6.07
C TYR A 151 12.14 16.63 4.91
N THR A 152 11.20 16.93 4.03
CA THR A 152 10.84 16.11 2.88
C THR A 152 10.75 16.99 1.66
N ALA A 153 11.49 16.66 0.61
CA ALA A 153 11.30 17.20 -0.73
C ALA A 153 10.89 16.08 -1.67
N ILE A 154 9.85 16.28 -2.49
CA ILE A 154 9.34 15.26 -3.42
C ILE A 154 9.02 15.90 -4.77
N ASP A 155 9.52 15.31 -5.84
CA ASP A 155 9.19 15.72 -7.19
C ASP A 155 7.75 15.40 -7.56
N ASP A 156 7.10 16.36 -8.21
CA ASP A 156 5.69 16.28 -8.59
C ASP A 156 5.44 15.26 -9.72
N CYS A 157 6.40 15.04 -10.60
CA CYS A 157 6.33 14.11 -11.71
C CYS A 157 6.70 12.68 -11.31
N SER A 158 7.94 12.47 -10.92
CA SER A 158 8.53 11.15 -10.68
C SER A 158 8.22 10.57 -9.30
N ARG A 159 7.86 11.40 -8.33
CA ARG A 159 7.80 11.07 -6.88
C ARG A 159 9.16 10.76 -6.27
N TYR A 160 10.25 11.04 -6.97
CA TYR A 160 11.58 10.99 -6.39
C TYR A 160 11.68 11.95 -5.21
N ARG A 161 12.28 11.51 -4.12
CA ARG A 161 12.29 12.32 -2.90
C ARG A 161 13.65 12.31 -2.22
N VAL A 162 13.86 13.38 -1.44
CA VAL A 162 15.00 13.55 -0.54
C VAL A 162 14.46 13.77 0.87
N LEU A 163 15.09 13.15 1.86
CA LEU A 163 14.70 13.18 3.26
C LEU A 163 15.92 13.51 4.13
N ARG A 164 15.71 14.33 5.18
CA ARG A 164 16.70 14.61 6.24
C ARG A 164 16.00 14.82 7.58
N CYS A 165 16.71 14.53 8.65
CA CYS A 165 16.27 14.83 10.01
C CYS A 165 17.09 15.97 10.62
N TYR A 166 16.39 16.88 11.33
CA TYR A 166 16.98 17.99 12.04
C TYR A 166 16.38 18.13 13.44
N SER A 167 17.17 18.69 14.36
CA SER A 167 16.69 18.94 15.73
C SER A 167 15.67 20.09 15.83
N ARG A 168 15.69 21.01 14.86
CA ARG A 168 14.84 22.22 14.86
C ARG A 168 14.44 22.61 13.43
N ARG A 169 13.33 23.31 13.31
CA ARG A 169 12.94 24.01 12.07
C ARG A 169 13.55 25.39 12.05
N THR A 170 14.63 25.57 11.33
CA THR A 170 15.36 26.85 11.21
C THR A 170 15.67 27.16 9.75
N ALA A 171 15.89 28.43 9.44
CA ALA A 171 16.34 28.85 8.12
C ALA A 171 17.69 28.24 7.72
N ALA A 172 18.60 28.02 8.69
CA ALA A 172 19.88 27.37 8.43
C ALA A 172 19.69 25.92 7.98
N ASN A 173 18.89 25.13 8.71
CA ASN A 173 18.58 23.76 8.34
C ASN A 173 17.79 23.68 7.03
N THR A 174 16.98 24.68 6.71
CA THR A 174 16.27 24.75 5.43
C THR A 174 17.25 24.99 4.26
N VAL A 175 18.26 25.83 4.45
CA VAL A 175 19.33 26.04 3.45
C VAL A 175 20.13 24.76 3.24
N ASP A 176 20.61 24.15 4.31
CA ASP A 176 21.33 22.87 4.28
C ASP A 176 20.51 21.78 3.58
N PHE A 177 19.20 21.69 3.88
CA PHE A 177 18.32 20.75 3.20
C PHE A 177 18.12 21.05 1.71
N ILE A 178 18.06 22.32 1.31
CA ILE A 178 17.99 22.70 -0.11
C ILE A 178 19.27 22.28 -0.84
N ASP A 179 20.43 22.45 -0.22
CA ASP A 179 21.70 22.00 -0.79
C ASP A 179 21.70 20.49 -1.02
N CYS A 180 21.27 19.69 -0.03
CA CYS A 180 21.08 18.24 -0.18
C CYS A 180 20.08 17.90 -1.31
N VAL A 181 18.97 18.63 -1.42
CA VAL A 181 17.95 18.39 -2.45
C VAL A 181 18.50 18.64 -3.86
N VAL A 182 19.29 19.69 -4.03
CA VAL A 182 19.92 20.02 -5.31
C VAL A 182 20.98 18.98 -5.69
N GLU A 183 21.75 18.50 -4.72
CA GLU A 183 22.79 17.50 -4.91
C GLU A 183 22.23 16.11 -5.25
N GLU A 184 21.16 15.68 -4.57
CA GLU A 184 20.65 14.30 -4.65
C GLU A 184 19.57 14.08 -5.69
N MET A 185 18.88 15.12 -6.17
CA MET A 185 17.89 14.96 -7.22
C MET A 185 18.58 14.76 -8.58
N PRO A 186 18.28 13.68 -9.33
CA PRO A 186 18.98 13.35 -10.58
C PRO A 186 18.48 14.17 -11.78
N PHE A 187 17.97 15.36 -11.54
CA PHE A 187 17.45 16.29 -12.56
C PHE A 187 17.49 17.75 -12.05
N PRO A 188 17.57 18.74 -12.93
CA PRO A 188 17.56 20.15 -12.52
C PRO A 188 16.20 20.56 -11.96
N ILE A 189 16.21 21.33 -10.87
CA ILE A 189 15.00 21.81 -10.19
C ILE A 189 14.64 23.19 -10.69
N GLN A 190 13.46 23.35 -11.29
CA GLN A 190 12.98 24.64 -11.77
C GLN A 190 12.27 25.46 -10.70
N ARG A 191 11.49 24.79 -9.83
CA ARG A 191 10.76 25.46 -8.76
C ARG A 191 10.56 24.58 -7.53
N ILE A 192 10.62 25.21 -6.37
CA ILE A 192 10.27 24.61 -5.08
C ILE A 192 8.96 25.22 -4.60
N GLN A 193 8.03 24.34 -4.25
CA GLN A 193 6.73 24.69 -3.68
C GLN A 193 6.68 24.25 -2.21
N THR A 194 6.35 25.20 -1.32
CA THR A 194 6.26 24.94 0.14
C THR A 194 4.92 25.40 0.68
N ASP A 195 4.63 24.98 1.90
CA ASP A 195 3.64 25.67 2.72
C ASP A 195 4.12 27.09 3.13
N ARG A 196 3.43 27.71 4.07
CA ARG A 196 3.78 29.04 4.59
C ARG A 196 4.58 29.00 5.88
N GLY A 197 5.38 27.94 6.09
CA GLY A 197 6.32 27.88 7.21
C GLY A 197 7.30 29.06 7.19
N ARG A 198 7.50 29.71 8.35
CA ARG A 198 8.38 30.90 8.45
C ARG A 198 9.82 30.60 8.03
N GLU A 199 10.27 29.37 8.24
CA GLU A 199 11.59 28.91 7.85
C GLU A 199 11.86 29.03 6.35
N PHE A 200 10.84 28.87 5.50
CA PHE A 200 10.95 28.95 4.04
C PHE A 200 10.99 30.40 3.52
N PHE A 201 10.45 31.36 4.26
CA PHE A 201 10.43 32.76 3.87
C PHE A 201 11.64 33.56 4.33
N ALA A 202 12.54 32.92 5.08
CA ALA A 202 13.75 33.60 5.56
C ALA A 202 14.62 34.08 4.39
N GLU A 203 15.20 35.26 4.52
CA GLU A 203 16.03 35.89 3.48
C GLU A 203 17.17 34.98 3.01
N LYS A 204 17.81 34.25 3.94
CA LYS A 204 18.86 33.29 3.64
C LYS A 204 18.41 32.21 2.68
N VAL A 205 17.20 31.68 2.87
CA VAL A 205 16.60 30.64 2.03
C VAL A 205 16.29 31.20 0.64
N GLN A 206 15.73 32.40 0.58
CA GLN A 206 15.44 33.06 -0.71
C GLN A 206 16.72 33.33 -1.51
N LYS A 207 17.78 33.79 -0.83
CA LYS A 207 19.10 33.98 -1.45
C LYS A 207 19.67 32.67 -2.01
N GLN A 208 19.58 31.57 -1.23
CA GLN A 208 20.08 30.25 -1.67
C GLN A 208 19.32 29.75 -2.93
N LEU A 209 18.01 29.88 -2.93
CA LEU A 209 17.18 29.53 -4.08
C LEU A 209 17.53 30.39 -5.33
N MET A 210 17.82 31.68 -5.14
CA MET A 210 18.28 32.57 -6.23
C MET A 210 19.63 32.12 -6.79
N ILE A 211 20.58 31.72 -5.94
CA ILE A 211 21.90 31.21 -6.37
C ILE A 211 21.72 29.99 -7.28
N TYR A 212 20.81 29.09 -6.94
CA TYR A 212 20.49 27.91 -7.75
C TYR A 212 19.57 28.18 -8.94
N GLY A 213 19.07 29.41 -9.13
CA GLY A 213 18.11 29.75 -10.16
C GLY A 213 16.72 29.11 -9.96
N ILE A 214 16.44 28.65 -8.75
CA ILE A 214 15.18 27.94 -8.42
C ILE A 214 14.09 28.94 -8.05
N LYS A 215 12.92 28.84 -8.71
CA LYS A 215 11.76 29.69 -8.42
C LYS A 215 11.04 29.24 -7.14
N PHE A 216 10.87 30.15 -6.19
CA PHE A 216 10.07 29.92 -4.99
C PHE A 216 8.57 30.07 -5.27
N ARG A 217 7.76 29.11 -4.85
CA ARG A 217 6.30 29.09 -5.05
C ARG A 217 5.58 28.71 -3.75
N PRO A 218 5.31 29.67 -2.86
CA PRO A 218 4.53 29.40 -1.67
C PRO A 218 3.08 29.06 -2.03
N ASN A 219 2.49 28.14 -1.29
CA ASN A 219 1.09 27.77 -1.44
C ASN A 219 0.17 28.98 -1.18
N LYS A 220 -0.93 29.07 -1.94
CA LYS A 220 -1.97 30.07 -1.65
C LYS A 220 -2.55 29.81 -0.26
N PRO A 221 -2.89 30.85 0.52
CA PRO A 221 -3.57 30.70 1.80
C PRO A 221 -4.83 29.82 1.67
N GLY A 222 -5.05 28.91 2.61
CA GLY A 222 -6.23 28.03 2.63
C GLY A 222 -6.27 26.97 1.55
N SER A 223 -5.14 26.66 0.90
CA SER A 223 -5.07 25.66 -0.19
C SER A 223 -4.18 24.45 0.16
N PRO A 224 -4.53 23.66 1.19
CA PRO A 224 -3.71 22.52 1.64
C PRO A 224 -3.58 21.43 0.55
N HIS A 225 -4.53 21.32 -0.36
CA HIS A 225 -4.49 20.37 -1.47
C HIS A 225 -3.29 20.56 -2.41
N LEU A 226 -2.66 21.73 -2.42
CA LEU A 226 -1.49 22.02 -3.25
C LEU A 226 -0.22 21.32 -2.75
N ASN A 227 -0.18 20.88 -1.49
CA ASN A 227 0.94 20.15 -0.86
C ASN A 227 0.67 18.63 -0.72
N GLY A 228 -0.34 18.14 -1.41
CA GLY A 228 -0.87 16.79 -1.23
C GLY A 228 0.12 15.66 -1.50
N LYS A 229 1.16 15.87 -2.32
CA LYS A 229 2.16 14.82 -2.63
C LYS A 229 3.16 14.65 -1.50
N VAL A 230 3.69 15.74 -0.97
CA VAL A 230 4.60 15.70 0.18
C VAL A 230 3.87 15.20 1.44
N GLU A 231 2.65 15.65 1.70
CA GLU A 231 1.83 15.12 2.79
C GLU A 231 1.56 13.62 2.65
N ARG A 232 1.32 13.15 1.42
CA ARG A 232 1.13 11.73 1.14
C ARG A 232 2.41 10.94 1.36
N SER A 233 3.56 11.49 0.99
CA SER A 233 4.87 10.91 1.26
C SER A 233 5.10 10.76 2.77
N GLN A 234 4.90 11.81 3.54
CA GLN A 234 5.02 11.78 5.00
C GLN A 234 4.05 10.78 5.67
N LYS A 235 2.82 10.61 5.13
CA LYS A 235 1.90 9.55 5.59
C LYS A 235 2.45 8.16 5.32
N THR A 236 3.14 7.98 4.21
CA THR A 236 3.82 6.70 3.89
C THR A 236 4.91 6.42 4.93
N ASP A 237 5.72 7.42 5.27
CA ASP A 237 6.77 7.29 6.29
C ASP A 237 6.17 6.90 7.65
N LYS A 238 5.11 7.57 8.07
CA LYS A 238 4.39 7.28 9.32
C LYS A 238 3.74 5.89 9.36
N SER A 239 3.40 5.30 8.21
CA SER A 239 2.74 3.99 8.15
C SER A 239 3.67 2.81 7.86
N GLU A 240 4.81 3.05 7.20
CA GLU A 240 5.66 1.98 6.67
C GLU A 240 7.08 1.99 7.23
N PHE A 241 7.59 3.15 7.65
CA PHE A 241 8.96 3.32 8.16
C PHE A 241 8.99 3.51 9.68
N TYR A 242 8.41 4.57 10.21
CA TYR A 242 8.48 4.86 11.65
C TYR A 242 7.95 3.75 12.58
N PRO A 243 6.95 2.94 12.21
CA PRO A 243 6.54 1.80 13.04
C PRO A 243 7.55 0.64 13.10
N THR A 244 8.59 0.65 12.25
CA THR A 244 9.59 -0.43 12.15
C THR A 244 10.92 -0.08 12.81
N ILE A 245 11.07 1.13 13.33
CA ILE A 245 12.30 1.62 13.95
C ILE A 245 12.02 2.21 15.34
N ASP A 246 13.07 2.31 16.15
CA ASP A 246 13.07 3.09 17.38
C ASP A 246 13.49 4.54 17.08
N VAL A 247 12.59 5.49 17.27
CA VAL A 247 12.83 6.92 17.01
C VAL A 247 13.73 7.56 18.07
N SER A 248 14.01 6.87 19.19
CA SER A 248 14.84 7.38 20.29
C SER A 248 16.34 7.20 20.09
N VAL A 249 16.78 6.54 19.03
CA VAL A 249 18.20 6.20 18.73
C VAL A 249 19.14 7.39 18.54
N GLY A 250 18.67 8.59 18.53
CA GLY A 250 19.47 9.78 18.27
C GLY A 250 19.43 10.24 16.81
N LEU A 251 19.75 11.54 16.62
CA LEU A 251 19.51 12.19 15.32
C LEU A 251 20.40 11.62 14.20
N GLN A 252 21.67 11.32 14.49
CA GLN A 252 22.60 10.82 13.47
C GLN A 252 22.23 9.42 12.99
N GLU A 253 21.92 8.52 13.93
CA GLU A 253 21.49 7.16 13.58
C GLU A 253 20.14 7.16 12.85
N LEU A 254 19.21 8.01 13.30
CA LEU A 254 17.92 8.18 12.63
C LEU A 254 18.09 8.70 11.19
N ASP A 255 19.03 9.60 10.94
CA ASP A 255 19.28 10.13 9.59
C ASP A 255 19.88 9.07 8.66
N LEU A 256 20.74 8.17 9.18
CA LEU A 256 21.22 6.99 8.43
C LEU A 256 20.08 6.03 8.06
N LEU A 257 19.22 5.68 9.02
CA LEU A 257 18.05 4.85 8.77
C LEU A 257 17.09 5.50 7.75
N LEU A 258 16.96 6.83 7.82
CA LEU A 258 16.14 7.60 6.91
C LEU A 258 16.74 7.62 5.50
N ALA A 259 18.07 7.65 5.37
CA ALA A 259 18.75 7.56 4.08
C ALA A 259 18.55 6.17 3.42
N GLU A 260 18.62 5.08 4.19
CA GLU A 260 18.28 3.74 3.70
C GLU A 260 16.81 3.64 3.25
N TRP A 261 15.90 4.23 4.03
CA TRP A 261 14.49 4.31 3.68
C TRP A 261 14.24 5.14 2.42
N GLN A 262 14.95 6.26 2.25
CA GLN A 262 14.92 7.08 1.04
C GLN A 262 15.39 6.28 -0.17
N HIS A 263 16.49 5.53 -0.03
CA HIS A 263 17.01 4.67 -1.10
C HIS A 263 15.96 3.64 -1.52
N TYR A 264 15.44 2.86 -0.57
CA TYR A 264 14.36 1.90 -0.84
C TYR A 264 13.15 2.55 -1.52
N TYR A 265 12.72 3.71 -1.04
CA TYR A 265 11.57 4.42 -1.60
C TYR A 265 11.78 4.82 -3.05
N ASN A 266 12.97 5.31 -3.40
CA ASN A 266 13.29 5.83 -4.73
C ASN A 266 13.62 4.72 -5.74
N TRP A 267 14.26 3.65 -5.30
CA TRP A 267 14.84 2.63 -6.20
C TRP A 267 14.11 1.29 -6.19
N GLU A 268 13.47 0.92 -5.10
CA GLU A 268 12.92 -0.42 -4.94
C GLU A 268 11.39 -0.42 -4.76
N ARG A 269 10.86 0.59 -4.04
CA ARG A 269 9.47 0.60 -3.63
C ARG A 269 8.52 0.91 -4.79
N PRO A 270 7.57 0.00 -5.13
CA PRO A 270 6.59 0.24 -6.18
C PRO A 270 5.52 1.25 -5.74
N HIS A 271 5.17 2.18 -6.61
CA HIS A 271 4.19 3.21 -6.37
C HIS A 271 2.91 2.99 -7.18
N SER A 272 1.77 2.86 -6.52
CA SER A 272 0.48 2.70 -7.21
C SER A 272 0.11 3.90 -8.08
N SER A 273 0.62 5.11 -7.76
CA SER A 273 0.42 6.31 -8.58
C SER A 273 1.28 6.33 -9.84
N LEU A 274 2.30 5.49 -9.90
CA LEU A 274 3.20 5.31 -11.03
C LEU A 274 2.98 3.94 -11.71
N ASN A 275 1.78 3.38 -11.60
CA ASN A 275 1.43 2.07 -12.19
C ASN A 275 2.34 0.91 -11.73
N GLY A 276 2.90 1.00 -10.53
CA GLY A 276 3.80 0.01 -9.96
C GLY A 276 5.28 0.25 -10.24
N LEU A 277 5.64 1.29 -10.98
CA LEU A 277 7.02 1.73 -11.16
C LEU A 277 7.58 2.33 -9.86
N THR A 278 8.90 2.33 -9.73
CA THR A 278 9.61 3.14 -8.75
C THR A 278 9.80 4.57 -9.25
N PRO A 279 10.13 5.53 -8.39
CA PRO A 279 10.50 6.88 -8.82
C PRO A 279 11.62 6.91 -9.88
N ILE A 280 12.66 6.09 -9.72
CA ILE A 280 13.78 6.04 -10.68
C ILE A 280 13.36 5.41 -12.01
N ASP A 281 12.54 4.35 -11.99
CA ASP A 281 12.00 3.79 -13.24
C ASP A 281 11.21 4.83 -14.04
N ARG A 282 10.43 5.66 -13.31
CA ARG A 282 9.65 6.73 -13.95
C ARG A 282 10.54 7.81 -14.58
N ILE A 283 11.65 8.16 -13.94
CA ILE A 283 12.64 9.11 -14.49
C ILE A 283 13.24 8.53 -15.76
N THR A 284 13.69 7.29 -15.72
CA THR A 284 14.28 6.58 -16.88
C THR A 284 13.28 6.52 -18.04
N GLU A 285 12.03 6.11 -17.78
CA GLU A 285 10.98 6.04 -18.80
C GLU A 285 10.76 7.39 -19.50
N ILE A 286 10.78 8.51 -18.76
CA ILE A 286 10.59 9.85 -19.33
C ILE A 286 11.84 10.27 -20.12
N SER A 287 13.04 9.97 -19.64
CA SER A 287 14.29 10.27 -20.33
C SER A 287 14.37 9.54 -21.66
N ASP A 288 13.96 8.28 -21.71
CA ASP A 288 13.96 7.45 -22.93
C ASP A 288 12.90 7.93 -23.96
N GLN A 289 11.81 8.53 -23.48
CA GLN A 289 10.75 9.08 -24.35
C GLN A 289 11.05 10.49 -24.87
N THR A 290 12.05 11.17 -24.30
CA THR A 290 12.46 12.50 -24.76
C THR A 290 13.67 12.32 -25.68
N PRO A 291 13.52 12.37 -27.04
CA PRO A 291 14.67 12.30 -27.92
C PRO A 291 15.58 13.48 -27.58
N LEU A 292 16.85 13.18 -27.36
CA LEU A 292 17.90 14.19 -27.35
C LEU A 292 17.76 14.99 -28.67
N SER A 293 17.38 16.25 -28.56
CA SER A 293 17.43 17.14 -29.71
C SER A 293 18.86 17.06 -30.27
N GLU A 294 19.00 16.47 -31.45
CA GLU A 294 20.26 16.48 -32.19
C GLU A 294 20.78 17.92 -32.18
N GLU A 295 22.00 18.05 -31.71
CA GLU A 295 22.73 19.31 -31.74
C GLU A 295 22.63 19.89 -33.12
N VAL A 296 22.00 21.07 -33.21
CA VAL A 296 22.04 21.90 -34.42
C VAL A 296 23.47 22.36 -34.56
N SER A 297 24.16 21.73 -35.48
CA SER A 297 25.49 22.11 -35.96
C SER A 297 25.47 23.50 -36.58
#